data_ca6be5beeb056e7eba5906f789fee284
#
_entry.id   ca6be5beeb056e7eba5906f789fee284
#
_cell.length_a   1.000
_cell.length_b   1.000
_cell.length_c   1.000
_cell.angle_alpha   90.00
_cell.angle_beta   90.00
_cell.angle_gamma   90.00
#
_symmetry.space_group_name_H-M   'P 1'
#
loop_
_entity.id
_entity.type
_entity.pdbx_description
1 polymer ?
#
loop_
_entity_poly.entity_id
_entity_poly.type
_entity_poly.pdbx_seq_one_letter_code
_entity_poly.pdbx_strand_id
1 'polypeptide(L)'
;MDNASIYLDYNATTPLRPEVKAELLDVLGEPNNPSSIHSLGRSARRRLEKSRNQIAKLINAPPENIIFTSGGTEANNLAINREQYSDIIVSSIEHEAVLAAAVNAKKVRVNNEGVVVLSELENLLADINGQGLVSIMWANNETGVIQPIKEIVEIASKYGALVHSDAVQAVGKIPINFMESGLSMMSVSAHKIGGPTGIGALVVADSVGVK
;
A
#
# COMPACT_ATOMS: atom_id res chain seq x y z
N MET A 1 24.63 30.72 -17.13
CA MET A 1 24.60 29.25 -17.12
C MET A 1 23.58 28.90 -16.07
N ASP A 2 22.40 28.46 -16.51
CA ASP A 2 21.37 27.98 -15.59
C ASP A 2 21.91 26.72 -14.90
N ASN A 3 22.21 26.84 -13.60
CA ASN A 3 22.46 25.67 -12.76
C ASN A 3 21.15 24.91 -12.60
N ALA A 4 20.81 24.07 -13.57
CA ALA A 4 19.68 23.16 -13.44
C ALA A 4 19.97 22.25 -12.24
N SER A 5 19.16 22.39 -11.18
CA SER A 5 19.23 21.53 -10.01
C SER A 5 18.91 20.09 -10.42
N ILE A 6 19.78 19.15 -10.05
CA ILE A 6 19.56 17.71 -10.28
C ILE A 6 18.79 17.16 -9.09
N TYR A 7 17.56 16.70 -9.32
CA TYR A 7 16.73 16.07 -8.29
C TYR A 7 17.01 14.55 -8.24
N LEU A 8 17.42 14.05 -7.08
CA LEU A 8 17.80 12.64 -6.87
C LEU A 8 16.95 11.92 -5.79
N ASP A 9 16.01 12.63 -5.16
CA ASP A 9 15.22 12.08 -4.05
C ASP A 9 13.89 11.46 -4.53
N TYR A 10 13.99 10.52 -5.47
CA TYR A 10 12.81 9.82 -6.03
C TYR A 10 12.07 8.94 -5.02
N ASN A 11 12.72 8.58 -3.93
CA ASN A 11 12.06 7.81 -2.85
C ASN A 11 11.21 8.72 -1.95
N ALA A 12 11.47 10.02 -1.86
CA ALA A 12 10.58 10.96 -1.19
C ALA A 12 9.35 11.28 -2.06
N THR A 13 9.56 11.61 -3.33
CA THR A 13 8.49 11.82 -4.32
C THR A 13 9.08 11.76 -5.74
N THR A 14 8.26 11.45 -6.73
CA THR A 14 8.69 11.50 -8.14
C THR A 14 8.10 12.73 -8.84
N PRO A 15 8.78 13.30 -9.83
CA PRO A 15 8.17 14.30 -10.69
C PRO A 15 6.89 13.77 -11.34
N LEU A 16 5.87 14.62 -11.46
CA LEU A 16 4.65 14.26 -12.16
C LEU A 16 4.94 13.98 -13.63
N ARG A 17 4.55 12.82 -14.13
CA ARG A 17 4.75 12.44 -15.52
C ARG A 17 3.94 13.34 -16.46
N PRO A 18 4.51 13.76 -17.61
CA PRO A 18 3.81 14.64 -18.56
C PRO A 18 2.45 14.11 -19.01
N GLU A 19 2.34 12.79 -19.23
CA GLU A 19 1.09 12.14 -19.66
C GLU A 19 0.02 12.22 -18.55
N VAL A 20 0.43 12.04 -17.30
CA VAL A 20 -0.47 12.15 -16.13
C VAL A 20 -0.95 13.59 -15.97
N LYS A 21 -0.04 14.58 -16.16
CA LYS A 21 -0.41 15.99 -16.13
C LYS A 21 -1.44 16.34 -17.21
N ALA A 22 -1.25 15.83 -18.42
CA ALA A 22 -2.20 16.05 -19.53
C ALA A 22 -3.58 15.47 -19.22
N GLU A 23 -3.66 14.24 -18.72
CA GLU A 23 -4.91 13.58 -18.33
C GLU A 23 -5.63 14.34 -17.20
N LEU A 24 -4.88 14.85 -16.20
CA LEU A 24 -5.46 15.67 -15.12
C LEU A 24 -6.08 16.97 -15.65
N LEU A 25 -5.39 17.67 -16.55
CA LEU A 25 -5.90 18.91 -17.15
C LEU A 25 -7.16 18.68 -17.98
N ASP A 26 -7.27 17.56 -18.68
CA ASP A 26 -8.46 17.18 -19.44
C ASP A 26 -9.70 17.00 -18.55
N VAL A 27 -9.50 16.50 -17.34
CA VAL A 27 -10.60 16.17 -16.41
C VAL A 27 -11.02 17.34 -15.52
N LEU A 28 -10.12 18.26 -15.19
CA LEU A 28 -10.36 19.30 -14.19
C LEU A 28 -11.43 20.32 -14.58
N GLY A 29 -11.71 20.50 -15.88
CA GLY A 29 -12.69 21.47 -16.38
C GLY A 29 -14.13 21.00 -16.36
N GLU A 30 -14.41 19.73 -16.05
CA GLU A 30 -15.75 19.13 -16.13
C GLU A 30 -16.40 18.91 -14.76
N PRO A 31 -17.75 18.96 -14.66
CA PRO A 31 -18.46 18.49 -13.47
C PRO A 31 -18.26 16.97 -13.29
N ASN A 32 -17.56 16.56 -12.23
CA ASN A 32 -17.08 15.19 -12.04
C ASN A 32 -17.65 14.51 -10.77
N ASN A 33 -18.98 14.56 -10.55
CA ASN A 33 -19.58 13.79 -9.47
C ASN A 33 -19.99 12.37 -9.95
N PRO A 34 -19.27 11.30 -9.56
CA PRO A 34 -19.55 9.94 -10.03
C PRO A 34 -20.85 9.34 -9.46
N SER A 35 -21.47 9.96 -8.46
CA SER A 35 -22.75 9.54 -7.89
C SER A 35 -23.96 10.10 -8.64
N SER A 36 -23.77 11.08 -9.53
CA SER A 36 -24.86 11.69 -10.31
C SER A 36 -25.36 10.76 -11.42
N ILE A 37 -26.69 10.70 -11.61
CA ILE A 37 -27.36 9.79 -12.57
C ILE A 37 -27.37 10.32 -14.02
N HIS A 38 -27.09 11.62 -14.23
CA HIS A 38 -27.06 12.22 -15.56
C HIS A 38 -25.77 11.86 -16.34
N SER A 39 -25.67 12.27 -17.59
CA SER A 39 -24.59 11.87 -18.52
C SER A 39 -23.19 12.21 -18.01
N LEU A 40 -22.99 13.39 -17.40
CA LEU A 40 -21.69 13.82 -16.85
C LEU A 40 -21.29 12.96 -15.63
N GLY A 41 -22.24 12.67 -14.73
CA GLY A 41 -21.98 11.77 -13.61
C GLY A 41 -21.61 10.36 -14.04
N ARG A 42 -22.33 9.82 -15.05
CA ARG A 42 -21.96 8.51 -15.63
C ARG A 42 -20.59 8.54 -16.33
N SER A 43 -20.19 9.68 -16.92
CA SER A 43 -18.85 9.85 -17.48
C SER A 43 -17.78 9.82 -16.38
N ALA A 44 -17.98 10.58 -15.30
CA ALA A 44 -17.10 10.59 -14.14
C ALA A 44 -16.95 9.18 -13.53
N ARG A 45 -18.07 8.45 -13.38
CA ARG A 45 -18.04 7.07 -12.87
C ARG A 45 -17.26 6.13 -13.80
N ARG A 46 -17.42 6.22 -15.13
CA ARG A 46 -16.63 5.41 -16.06
C ARG A 46 -15.13 5.68 -15.95
N ARG A 47 -14.71 6.95 -15.76
CA ARG A 47 -13.30 7.31 -15.53
C ARG A 47 -12.78 6.68 -14.25
N LEU A 48 -13.53 6.77 -13.15
CA LEU A 48 -13.16 6.17 -11.86
C LEU A 48 -12.97 4.66 -11.99
N GLU A 49 -13.94 3.96 -12.58
CA GLU A 49 -13.85 2.50 -12.76
C GLU A 49 -12.74 2.10 -13.74
N LYS A 50 -12.49 2.90 -14.79
CA LYS A 50 -11.32 2.70 -15.66
C LYS A 50 -10.01 2.79 -14.88
N SER A 51 -9.86 3.79 -14.02
CA SER A 51 -8.67 3.96 -13.17
C SER A 51 -8.51 2.80 -12.19
N ARG A 52 -9.61 2.34 -11.58
CA ARG A 52 -9.66 1.17 -10.71
C ARG A 52 -9.14 -0.09 -11.41
N ASN A 53 -9.65 -0.34 -12.61
CA ASN A 53 -9.21 -1.48 -13.44
C ASN A 53 -7.73 -1.38 -13.84
N GLN A 54 -7.22 -0.18 -14.09
CA GLN A 54 -5.81 0.02 -14.44
C GLN A 54 -4.88 -0.30 -13.26
N ILE A 55 -5.22 0.14 -12.04
CA ILE A 55 -4.48 -0.20 -10.82
C ILE A 55 -4.57 -1.71 -10.58
N ALA A 56 -5.75 -2.28 -10.64
CA ALA A 56 -5.98 -3.71 -10.45
C ALA A 56 -5.10 -4.55 -11.38
N LYS A 57 -5.03 -4.17 -12.66
CA LYS A 57 -4.17 -4.82 -13.65
C LYS A 57 -2.68 -4.66 -13.34
N LEU A 58 -2.25 -3.49 -12.87
CA LEU A 58 -0.84 -3.21 -12.55
C LEU A 58 -0.29 -4.14 -11.45
N ILE A 59 -1.13 -4.46 -10.47
CA ILE A 59 -0.75 -5.23 -9.28
C ILE A 59 -1.34 -6.64 -9.26
N ASN A 60 -2.02 -7.05 -10.33
CA ASN A 60 -2.75 -8.32 -10.42
C ASN A 60 -3.70 -8.57 -9.24
N ALA A 61 -4.67 -7.66 -9.07
CA ALA A 61 -5.73 -7.75 -8.07
C ALA A 61 -7.11 -7.62 -8.73
N PRO A 62 -8.20 -8.13 -8.10
CA PRO A 62 -9.57 -7.83 -8.52
C PRO A 62 -9.86 -6.32 -8.40
N PRO A 63 -10.53 -5.68 -9.36
CA PRO A 63 -10.86 -4.25 -9.28
C PRO A 63 -11.67 -3.87 -8.04
N GLU A 64 -12.59 -4.71 -7.62
CA GLU A 64 -13.44 -4.56 -6.42
C GLU A 64 -12.65 -4.48 -5.13
N ASN A 65 -11.42 -4.99 -5.12
CA ASN A 65 -10.52 -4.99 -3.98
C ASN A 65 -9.74 -3.66 -3.82
N ILE A 66 -9.89 -2.73 -4.76
CA ILE A 66 -9.20 -1.43 -4.74
C ILE A 66 -10.07 -0.39 -4.02
N ILE A 67 -9.57 0.15 -2.93
CA ILE A 67 -10.17 1.28 -2.21
C ILE A 67 -9.29 2.50 -2.45
N PHE A 68 -9.81 3.54 -3.12
CA PHE A 68 -9.06 4.78 -3.31
C PHE A 68 -8.93 5.55 -1.99
N THR A 69 -7.75 6.12 -1.78
CA THR A 69 -7.39 6.92 -0.60
C THR A 69 -6.70 8.21 -1.03
N SER A 70 -6.46 9.12 -0.10
CA SER A 70 -5.68 10.35 -0.33
C SER A 70 -4.16 10.12 -0.39
N GLY A 71 -3.69 8.90 -0.13
CA GLY A 71 -2.26 8.55 -0.16
C GLY A 71 -1.93 7.29 0.61
N GLY A 72 -0.65 6.92 0.63
CA GLY A 72 -0.16 5.75 1.37
C GLY A 72 -0.41 5.85 2.87
N THR A 73 -0.31 7.04 3.46
CA THR A 73 -0.57 7.26 4.89
C THR A 73 -2.01 6.90 5.27
N GLU A 74 -3.01 7.35 4.52
CA GLU A 74 -4.40 6.98 4.78
C GLU A 74 -4.60 5.48 4.55
N ALA A 75 -4.03 4.91 3.49
CA ALA A 75 -4.12 3.49 3.21
C ALA A 75 -3.55 2.64 4.36
N ASN A 76 -2.37 3.00 4.88
CA ASN A 76 -1.76 2.35 6.05
C ASN A 76 -2.64 2.47 7.30
N ASN A 77 -3.19 3.66 7.56
CA ASN A 77 -4.09 3.86 8.69
C ASN A 77 -5.36 3.02 8.59
N LEU A 78 -5.98 2.95 7.40
CA LEU A 78 -7.16 2.13 7.17
C LEU A 78 -6.86 0.62 7.33
N ALA A 79 -5.66 0.17 7.00
CA ALA A 79 -5.26 -1.21 7.18
C ALA A 79 -5.03 -1.57 8.65
N ILE A 80 -4.40 -0.65 9.41
CA ILE A 80 -3.88 -0.89 10.76
C ILE A 80 -4.90 -0.57 11.85
N ASN A 81 -5.63 0.56 11.74
CA ASN A 81 -6.53 1.04 12.78
C ASN A 81 -7.91 0.35 12.69
N ARG A 82 -7.96 -0.94 13.02
CA ARG A 82 -9.21 -1.71 13.11
C ARG A 82 -9.34 -2.33 14.49
N GLU A 83 -10.50 -2.17 15.11
CA GLU A 83 -10.82 -2.68 16.45
C GLU A 83 -10.73 -4.22 16.55
N GLN A 84 -10.76 -4.93 15.42
CA GLN A 84 -10.72 -6.38 15.37
C GLN A 84 -9.36 -6.99 15.69
N TYR A 85 -8.27 -6.22 15.63
CA TYR A 85 -6.93 -6.75 15.90
C TYR A 85 -6.64 -6.78 17.39
N SER A 86 -6.37 -7.98 17.91
CA SER A 86 -5.92 -8.17 19.30
C SER A 86 -4.48 -7.73 19.50
N ASP A 87 -3.63 -7.99 18.51
CA ASP A 87 -2.22 -7.64 18.48
C ASP A 87 -1.80 -7.22 17.07
N ILE A 88 -0.85 -6.30 17.01
CA ILE A 88 -0.24 -5.86 15.75
C ILE A 88 1.28 -6.07 15.88
N ILE A 89 1.88 -6.68 14.85
CA ILE A 89 3.33 -6.82 14.71
C ILE A 89 3.78 -5.98 13.52
N VAL A 90 4.79 -5.14 13.70
CA VAL A 90 5.39 -4.32 12.63
C VAL A 90 6.89 -4.58 12.56
N SER A 91 7.53 -4.34 11.41
CA SER A 91 8.98 -4.34 11.37
C SER A 91 9.57 -3.11 12.07
N SER A 92 10.80 -3.23 12.59
CA SER A 92 11.50 -2.10 13.22
C SER A 92 11.92 -1.00 12.23
N ILE A 93 11.75 -1.24 10.93
CA ILE A 93 12.17 -0.33 9.83
C ILE A 93 11.01 0.22 9.01
N GLU A 94 9.79 0.16 9.54
CA GLU A 94 8.61 0.69 8.87
C GLU A 94 8.67 2.21 8.68
N HIS A 95 7.96 2.69 7.67
CA HIS A 95 7.72 4.12 7.48
C HIS A 95 6.92 4.68 8.66
N GLU A 96 7.15 5.96 8.99
CA GLU A 96 6.47 6.67 10.09
C GLU A 96 4.94 6.56 10.01
N ALA A 97 4.36 6.53 8.81
CA ALA A 97 2.92 6.34 8.60
C ALA A 97 2.37 5.01 9.17
N VAL A 98 3.20 3.96 9.22
CA VAL A 98 2.87 2.67 9.83
C VAL A 98 3.14 2.71 11.33
N LEU A 99 4.31 3.22 11.74
CA LEU A 99 4.70 3.29 13.15
C LEU A 99 3.75 4.16 13.98
N ALA A 100 3.34 5.29 13.43
CA ALA A 100 2.39 6.19 14.10
C ALA A 100 0.96 5.62 14.17
N ALA A 101 0.55 4.81 13.19
CA ALA A 101 -0.75 4.12 13.22
C ALA A 101 -0.74 2.94 14.20
N ALA A 102 0.41 2.30 14.43
CA ALA A 102 0.58 1.09 15.21
C ALA A 102 1.34 1.35 16.53
N VAL A 103 0.91 2.34 17.32
CA VAL A 103 1.64 2.85 18.51
C VAL A 103 2.00 1.75 19.52
N ASN A 104 1.12 0.76 19.71
CA ASN A 104 1.29 -0.32 20.68
C ASN A 104 1.77 -1.63 20.01
N ALA A 105 2.21 -1.59 18.76
CA ALA A 105 2.61 -2.79 18.05
C ALA A 105 3.89 -3.41 18.63
N LYS A 106 3.94 -4.74 18.65
CA LYS A 106 5.17 -5.50 18.86
C LYS A 106 6.08 -5.28 17.64
N LYS A 107 7.38 -5.10 17.87
CA LYS A 107 8.34 -4.85 16.78
C LYS A 107 9.18 -6.09 16.53
N VAL A 108 9.18 -6.58 15.30
CA VAL A 108 10.12 -7.59 14.82
C VAL A 108 11.38 -6.91 14.29
N ARG A 109 12.54 -7.40 14.69
CA ARG A 109 13.84 -6.87 14.27
C ARG A 109 14.17 -7.29 12.85
N VAL A 110 15.12 -6.55 12.25
CA VAL A 110 15.80 -6.95 11.02
C VAL A 110 17.23 -7.40 11.31
N ASN A 111 17.77 -8.23 10.44
CA ASN A 111 19.17 -8.66 10.49
C ASN A 111 20.11 -7.55 9.95
N ASN A 112 21.41 -7.82 9.88
CA ASN A 112 22.42 -6.87 9.38
C ASN A 112 22.27 -6.53 7.89
N GLU A 113 21.48 -7.30 7.13
CA GLU A 113 21.14 -7.05 5.74
C GLU A 113 19.83 -6.23 5.61
N GLY A 114 19.18 -5.89 6.72
CA GLY A 114 17.90 -5.17 6.75
C GLY A 114 16.68 -6.04 6.46
N VAL A 115 16.83 -7.37 6.50
CA VAL A 115 15.74 -8.34 6.27
C VAL A 115 15.12 -8.75 7.60
N VAL A 116 13.80 -8.83 7.67
CA VAL A 116 13.05 -9.26 8.87
C VAL A 116 13.52 -10.63 9.34
N VAL A 117 13.75 -10.77 10.67
CA VAL A 117 14.13 -12.02 11.30
C VAL A 117 12.89 -12.91 11.44
N LEU A 118 12.71 -13.84 10.51
CA LEU A 118 11.51 -14.68 10.41
C LEU A 118 11.27 -15.54 11.67
N SER A 119 12.32 -16.02 12.33
CA SER A 119 12.18 -16.79 13.57
C SER A 119 11.66 -15.92 14.73
N GLU A 120 12.01 -14.64 14.78
CA GLU A 120 11.46 -13.70 15.76
C GLU A 120 10.00 -13.37 15.46
N LEU A 121 9.65 -13.20 14.16
CA LEU A 121 8.26 -13.03 13.74
C LEU A 121 7.40 -14.23 14.18
N GLU A 122 7.89 -15.45 13.97
CA GLU A 122 7.17 -16.67 14.36
C GLU A 122 6.97 -16.75 15.88
N ASN A 123 7.98 -16.39 16.68
CA ASN A 123 7.86 -16.33 18.14
C ASN A 123 6.82 -15.27 18.59
N LEU A 124 6.82 -14.08 17.99
CA LEU A 124 5.85 -13.03 18.32
C LEU A 124 4.42 -13.45 17.96
N LEU A 125 4.24 -14.18 16.88
CA LEU A 125 2.94 -14.70 16.43
C LEU A 125 2.41 -15.80 17.35
N ALA A 126 3.29 -16.65 17.90
CA ALA A 126 2.89 -17.72 18.82
C ALA A 126 2.27 -17.18 20.13
N ASP A 127 2.58 -15.94 20.50
CA ASP A 127 2.06 -15.28 21.71
C ASP A 127 0.76 -14.49 21.45
N ILE A 128 0.19 -14.53 20.22
CA ILE A 128 -1.05 -13.82 19.88
C ILE A 128 -2.27 -14.65 20.26
N ASN A 129 -3.19 -14.02 21.00
CA ASN A 129 -4.48 -14.59 21.35
C ASN A 129 -5.59 -13.78 20.64
N GLY A 130 -6.15 -14.32 19.55
CA GLY A 130 -7.19 -13.66 18.75
C GLY A 130 -6.70 -13.30 17.34
N GLN A 131 -7.33 -12.30 16.71
CA GLN A 131 -6.98 -11.91 15.35
C GLN A 131 -5.74 -11.00 15.34
N GLY A 132 -4.60 -11.54 14.89
CA GLY A 132 -3.36 -10.78 14.71
C GLY A 132 -3.28 -10.07 13.36
N LEU A 133 -2.54 -8.95 13.32
CA LEU A 133 -2.10 -8.29 12.10
C LEU A 133 -0.57 -8.21 12.07
N VAL A 134 0.03 -8.65 10.99
CA VAL A 134 1.44 -8.39 10.64
C VAL A 134 1.47 -7.29 9.59
N SER A 135 2.18 -6.19 9.85
CA SER A 135 2.37 -5.11 8.86
C SER A 135 3.86 -4.91 8.60
N ILE A 136 4.30 -5.33 7.42
CA ILE A 136 5.72 -5.26 7.02
C ILE A 136 5.79 -4.68 5.62
N MET A 137 6.61 -3.62 5.46
CA MET A 137 6.81 -2.97 4.17
C MET A 137 7.39 -3.94 3.14
N TRP A 138 7.00 -3.78 1.87
CA TRP A 138 7.53 -4.64 0.80
C TRP A 138 8.98 -4.32 0.46
N ALA A 139 9.27 -3.03 0.36
CA ALA A 139 10.62 -2.53 0.12
C ALA A 139 10.88 -1.28 0.98
N ASN A 140 12.05 -1.21 1.58
CA ASN A 140 12.41 -0.10 2.46
C ASN A 140 12.76 1.16 1.64
N ASN A 141 12.25 2.31 2.07
CA ASN A 141 12.43 3.59 1.38
C ASN A 141 13.83 4.19 1.50
N GLU A 142 14.62 3.79 2.48
CA GLU A 142 15.97 4.30 2.73
C GLU A 142 17.04 3.36 2.18
N THR A 143 16.91 2.06 2.45
CA THR A 143 17.92 1.05 2.12
C THR A 143 17.65 0.34 0.79
N GLY A 144 16.40 0.33 0.31
CA GLY A 144 15.96 -0.41 -0.87
C GLY A 144 15.83 -1.93 -0.64
N VAL A 145 16.01 -2.41 0.58
CA VAL A 145 15.90 -3.84 0.92
C VAL A 145 14.48 -4.33 0.68
N ILE A 146 14.34 -5.43 -0.07
CA ILE A 146 13.07 -6.10 -0.35
C ILE A 146 12.86 -7.17 0.71
N GLN A 147 11.68 -7.17 1.33
CA GLN A 147 11.33 -8.14 2.38
C GLN A 147 10.78 -9.44 1.77
N PRO A 148 10.97 -10.59 2.43
CA PRO A 148 10.51 -11.91 1.99
C PRO A 148 9.00 -12.07 2.26
N ILE A 149 8.17 -11.38 1.47
CA ILE A 149 6.71 -11.27 1.71
C ILE A 149 6.03 -12.65 1.72
N LYS A 150 6.42 -13.56 0.83
CA LYS A 150 5.81 -14.90 0.75
C LYS A 150 6.05 -15.69 2.04
N GLU A 151 7.29 -15.72 2.51
CA GLU A 151 7.66 -16.41 3.74
C GLU A 151 6.97 -15.80 4.96
N ILE A 152 6.84 -14.46 5.00
CA ILE A 152 6.10 -13.74 6.05
C ILE A 152 4.63 -14.17 6.05
N VAL A 153 3.99 -14.22 4.89
CA VAL A 153 2.59 -14.66 4.74
C VAL A 153 2.44 -16.14 5.13
N GLU A 154 3.36 -17.00 4.71
CA GLU A 154 3.34 -18.42 5.08
C GLU A 154 3.44 -18.64 6.59
N ILE A 155 4.30 -17.89 7.27
CA ILE A 155 4.42 -17.94 8.73
C ILE A 155 3.15 -17.41 9.38
N ALA A 156 2.69 -16.21 9.00
CA ALA A 156 1.51 -15.58 9.58
C ALA A 156 0.25 -16.43 9.47
N SER A 157 0.08 -17.12 8.32
CA SER A 157 -1.08 -17.99 8.07
C SER A 157 -1.16 -19.18 9.00
N LYS A 158 -0.03 -19.73 9.49
CA LYS A 158 -0.02 -20.82 10.49
C LYS A 158 -0.69 -20.40 11.81
N TYR A 159 -0.68 -19.11 12.11
CA TYR A 159 -1.25 -18.51 13.31
C TYR A 159 -2.58 -17.77 13.05
N GLY A 160 -3.13 -17.87 11.84
CA GLY A 160 -4.36 -17.18 11.46
C GLY A 160 -4.26 -15.66 11.41
N ALA A 161 -3.05 -15.10 11.42
CA ALA A 161 -2.83 -13.67 11.36
C ALA A 161 -2.98 -13.13 9.92
N LEU A 162 -3.58 -11.94 9.79
CA LEU A 162 -3.64 -11.19 8.55
C LEU A 162 -2.29 -10.53 8.26
N VAL A 163 -1.98 -10.32 6.97
CA VAL A 163 -0.76 -9.63 6.57
C VAL A 163 -1.09 -8.41 5.72
N HIS A 164 -0.63 -7.26 6.18
CA HIS A 164 -0.60 -6.00 5.43
C HIS A 164 0.83 -5.70 4.97
N SER A 165 0.99 -5.13 3.79
CA SER A 165 2.29 -4.62 3.33
C SER A 165 2.17 -3.21 2.81
N ASP A 166 2.99 -2.29 3.34
CA ASP A 166 3.24 -1.01 2.68
C ASP A 166 4.10 -1.25 1.42
N ALA A 167 3.44 -1.27 0.26
CA ALA A 167 4.09 -1.48 -1.03
C ALA A 167 4.38 -0.17 -1.79
N VAL A 168 4.32 0.97 -1.12
CA VAL A 168 4.51 2.31 -1.70
C VAL A 168 5.86 2.44 -2.41
N GLN A 169 6.90 1.76 -1.95
CA GLN A 169 8.22 1.75 -2.59
C GLN A 169 8.43 0.58 -3.57
N ALA A 170 7.49 -0.35 -3.67
CA ALA A 170 7.60 -1.54 -4.50
C ALA A 170 6.79 -1.42 -5.81
N VAL A 171 5.53 -0.98 -5.73
CA VAL A 171 4.65 -0.85 -6.89
C VAL A 171 5.26 0.10 -7.93
N GLY A 172 5.29 -0.36 -9.19
CA GLY A 172 5.86 0.38 -10.32
C GLY A 172 7.39 0.38 -10.40
N LYS A 173 8.10 -0.20 -9.42
CA LYS A 173 9.56 -0.34 -9.39
C LYS A 173 10.01 -1.80 -9.54
N ILE A 174 9.24 -2.73 -8.99
CA ILE A 174 9.43 -4.17 -9.14
C ILE A 174 8.11 -4.82 -9.55
N PRO A 175 8.14 -6.03 -10.16
CA PRO A 175 6.92 -6.79 -10.45
C PRO A 175 6.17 -7.12 -9.16
N ILE A 176 4.88 -6.77 -9.11
CA ILE A 176 3.98 -7.07 -7.98
C ILE A 176 2.84 -7.95 -8.49
N ASN A 177 2.57 -9.01 -7.75
CA ASN A 177 1.38 -9.83 -7.94
C ASN A 177 0.67 -10.01 -6.60
N PHE A 178 -0.37 -9.20 -6.38
CA PHE A 178 -1.11 -9.20 -5.11
C PHE A 178 -1.74 -10.58 -4.84
N MET A 179 -2.36 -11.18 -5.85
CA MET A 179 -3.03 -12.48 -5.69
C MET A 179 -2.05 -13.60 -5.31
N GLU A 180 -0.86 -13.61 -5.92
CA GLU A 180 0.16 -14.64 -5.62
C GLU A 180 0.95 -14.36 -4.34
N SER A 181 0.95 -13.13 -3.86
CA SER A 181 1.64 -12.77 -2.62
C SER A 181 1.00 -13.36 -1.37
N GLY A 182 -0.31 -13.64 -1.42
CA GLY A 182 -1.10 -14.09 -0.28
C GLY A 182 -1.38 -13.00 0.76
N LEU A 183 -1.07 -11.72 0.45
CA LEU A 183 -1.36 -10.60 1.34
C LEU A 183 -2.85 -10.43 1.57
N SER A 184 -3.20 -10.07 2.79
CA SER A 184 -4.55 -9.66 3.16
C SER A 184 -4.85 -8.22 2.72
N MET A 185 -3.84 -7.33 2.82
CA MET A 185 -3.95 -5.92 2.43
C MET A 185 -2.62 -5.39 1.91
N MET A 186 -2.70 -4.36 1.03
CA MET A 186 -1.51 -3.71 0.48
C MET A 186 -1.77 -2.22 0.23
N SER A 187 -0.87 -1.35 0.68
CA SER A 187 -0.95 0.10 0.48
C SER A 187 -0.11 0.56 -0.71
N VAL A 188 -0.67 1.51 -1.49
CA VAL A 188 -0.06 2.08 -2.69
C VAL A 188 -0.19 3.60 -2.68
N SER A 189 0.77 4.32 -3.28
CA SER A 189 0.72 5.78 -3.41
C SER A 189 1.17 6.25 -4.80
N ALA A 190 0.39 7.16 -5.39
CA ALA A 190 0.60 7.61 -6.77
C ALA A 190 1.87 8.44 -6.95
N HIS A 191 2.23 9.30 -5.98
CA HIS A 191 3.37 10.21 -6.10
C HIS A 191 4.75 9.53 -6.10
N LYS A 192 4.80 8.24 -5.81
CA LYS A 192 6.03 7.42 -5.88
C LYS A 192 6.26 6.80 -7.28
N ILE A 193 5.25 6.87 -8.15
CA ILE A 193 5.26 6.27 -9.50
C ILE A 193 4.95 7.29 -10.62
N GLY A 194 5.17 8.57 -10.34
CA GLY A 194 4.95 9.65 -11.32
C GLY A 194 3.53 10.18 -11.37
N GLY A 195 2.68 9.80 -10.42
CA GLY A 195 1.35 10.36 -10.21
C GLY A 195 1.37 11.60 -9.31
N PRO A 196 0.20 12.27 -9.11
CA PRO A 196 0.09 13.41 -8.20
C PRO A 196 0.16 12.98 -6.73
N THR A 197 0.48 13.93 -5.86
CA THR A 197 0.19 13.83 -4.43
C THR A 197 -1.33 13.86 -4.20
N GLY A 198 -1.78 13.39 -3.04
CA GLY A 198 -3.21 13.37 -2.70
C GLY A 198 -3.99 12.18 -3.27
N ILE A 199 -3.32 11.17 -3.80
CA ILE A 199 -3.93 9.94 -4.34
C ILE A 199 -3.13 8.72 -3.88
N GLY A 200 -3.85 7.72 -3.38
CA GLY A 200 -3.35 6.39 -3.05
C GLY A 200 -4.44 5.34 -3.18
N ALA A 201 -4.12 4.13 -2.79
CA ALA A 201 -5.08 3.05 -2.71
C ALA A 201 -4.70 2.05 -1.61
N LEU A 202 -5.71 1.48 -0.96
CA LEU A 202 -5.63 0.26 -0.19
C LEU A 202 -6.23 -0.88 -1.01
N VAL A 203 -5.47 -1.93 -1.20
CA VAL A 203 -5.93 -3.19 -1.80
C VAL A 203 -6.29 -4.14 -0.67
N VAL A 204 -7.48 -4.75 -0.72
CA VAL A 204 -7.98 -5.61 0.35
C VAL A 204 -8.47 -6.93 -0.23
N ALA A 205 -7.92 -8.04 0.23
CA ALA A 205 -8.37 -9.36 -0.18
C ALA A 205 -9.80 -9.66 0.30
N ASP A 206 -10.56 -10.44 -0.45
CA ASP A 206 -11.94 -10.81 -0.12
C ASP A 206 -12.08 -11.45 1.27
N SER A 207 -11.04 -12.14 1.72
CA SER A 207 -11.00 -12.81 3.03
C SER A 207 -11.04 -11.83 4.22
N VAL A 208 -10.74 -10.55 4.01
CA VAL A 208 -10.61 -9.56 5.11
C VAL A 208 -11.96 -8.94 5.51
N GLY A 209 -12.99 -9.05 4.69
CA GLY A 209 -14.32 -8.52 4.97
C GLY A 209 -14.30 -7.01 5.29
N VAL A 210 -14.15 -6.18 4.29
CA VAL A 210 -14.39 -4.72 4.43
C VAL A 210 -15.91 -4.53 4.40
N LYS A 211 -16.49 -4.30 5.57
CA LYS A 211 -17.87 -3.82 5.69
C LYS A 211 -17.87 -2.30 5.80
#